data_a8f1fc3eec0fe816de470108c65c270b
#
_entry.id   a8f1fc3eec0fe816de470108c65c270b
#
_cell.length_a   1.000
_cell.length_b   1.000
_cell.length_c   1.000
_cell.angle_alpha   90.00
_cell.angle_beta   90.00
_cell.angle_gamma   90.00
#
_symmetry.space_group_name_H-M   'P 1'
#
loop_
_entity.id
_entity.type
_entity.pdbx_description
1 polymer ?
#
loop_
_entity_poly.entity_id
_entity_poly.type
_entity_poly.pdbx_seq_one_letter_code
_entity_poly.pdbx_strand_id
1 'polypeptide(L)'
;MNALLRRALLLCTATLALGAANRISYSELHTLEKSFDRRIAAYNLDAPMDLIGFTRGVYIEDYGAVFTAEVNLLLSAGASPFRPKFTPEVIARLRQRKLERVPELKRLIRDMMVTTGTSLQQMPPSQQVVVGVSLFYHSFEDTKGLPAQIVMQAPRSALVEFESGKRTAAALDNAIQVREF
;
A
#
# COMPACT_ATOMS: atom_id res chain seq x y z
N MET A 1 -25.81 -46.40 -31.64
CA MET A 1 -25.51 -45.39 -30.62
C MET A 1 -25.12 -44.11 -31.39
N ASN A 2 -26.06 -43.17 -31.45
CA ASN A 2 -26.16 -42.15 -32.48
C ASN A 2 -25.09 -41.07 -32.38
N ALA A 3 -24.54 -40.63 -33.53
CA ALA A 3 -23.54 -39.55 -33.64
C ALA A 3 -23.93 -38.24 -32.92
N LEU A 4 -25.22 -38.01 -32.75
CA LEU A 4 -25.80 -36.89 -31.99
C LEU A 4 -25.50 -36.97 -30.46
N LEU A 5 -25.50 -38.21 -29.89
CA LEU A 5 -25.20 -38.38 -28.46
C LEU A 5 -23.71 -38.16 -28.16
N ARG A 6 -22.82 -38.50 -29.10
CA ARG A 6 -21.36 -38.22 -28.97
C ARG A 6 -21.04 -36.73 -29.07
N ARG A 7 -21.79 -35.94 -29.88
CA ARG A 7 -21.59 -34.52 -30.00
C ARG A 7 -22.14 -33.74 -28.78
N ALA A 8 -23.23 -34.20 -28.15
CA ALA A 8 -23.73 -33.63 -26.90
C ALA A 8 -22.78 -33.90 -25.72
N LEU A 9 -22.13 -35.08 -25.66
CA LEU A 9 -21.16 -35.40 -24.60
C LEU A 9 -19.87 -34.60 -24.70
N LEU A 10 -19.41 -34.23 -25.91
CA LEU A 10 -18.23 -33.40 -26.13
C LEU A 10 -18.46 -31.90 -25.82
N LEU A 11 -19.70 -31.43 -25.92
CA LEU A 11 -20.03 -30.05 -25.55
C LEU A 11 -20.18 -29.84 -24.03
N CYS A 12 -20.52 -30.87 -23.25
CA CYS A 12 -20.61 -30.79 -21.79
C CYS A 12 -19.24 -30.81 -21.08
N THR A 13 -18.18 -31.33 -21.71
CA THR A 13 -16.85 -31.37 -21.08
C THR A 13 -16.04 -30.09 -21.25
N ALA A 14 -16.45 -29.18 -22.15
CA ALA A 14 -15.72 -27.93 -22.41
C ALA A 14 -16.08 -26.81 -21.42
N THR A 15 -17.14 -26.96 -20.61
CA THR A 15 -17.60 -25.88 -19.70
C THR A 15 -17.12 -26.01 -18.26
N LEU A 16 -16.40 -27.07 -17.91
CA LEU A 16 -15.87 -27.29 -16.56
C LEU A 16 -14.44 -26.79 -16.30
N ALA A 17 -13.78 -26.21 -17.30
CA ALA A 17 -12.41 -25.73 -17.17
C ALA A 17 -12.29 -24.22 -16.86
N LEU A 18 -13.41 -23.49 -16.67
CA LEU A 18 -13.39 -22.02 -16.44
C LEU A 18 -13.43 -21.62 -14.96
N GLY A 19 -13.13 -22.48 -14.04
CA GLY A 19 -13.28 -22.21 -12.61
C GLY A 19 -12.02 -22.35 -11.76
N ALA A 20 -10.83 -22.32 -12.32
CA ALA A 20 -9.64 -22.06 -11.52
C ALA A 20 -9.60 -20.54 -11.26
N ALA A 21 -10.37 -20.10 -10.29
CA ALA A 21 -10.29 -18.72 -9.80
C ALA A 21 -8.83 -18.41 -9.52
N ASN A 22 -8.28 -17.41 -10.23
CA ASN A 22 -6.97 -16.81 -9.94
C ASN A 22 -7.02 -16.23 -8.53
N ARG A 23 -6.84 -17.09 -7.52
CA ARG A 23 -6.88 -16.67 -6.11
C ARG A 23 -5.51 -16.19 -5.71
N ILE A 24 -5.40 -14.92 -5.37
CA ILE A 24 -4.24 -14.39 -4.67
C ILE A 24 -4.07 -15.18 -3.37
N SER A 25 -2.91 -15.79 -3.19
CA SER A 25 -2.63 -16.60 -2.01
C SER A 25 -2.27 -15.73 -0.80
N TYR A 26 -2.56 -16.23 0.40
CA TYR A 26 -2.11 -15.59 1.63
C TYR A 26 -0.59 -15.41 1.68
N SER A 27 0.19 -16.35 1.14
CA SER A 27 1.65 -16.28 1.15
C SER A 27 2.19 -15.15 0.27
N GLU A 28 1.53 -14.84 -0.86
CA GLU A 28 1.89 -13.70 -1.72
C GLU A 28 1.65 -12.38 -0.98
N LEU A 29 0.50 -12.22 -0.35
CA LEU A 29 0.18 -11.03 0.45
C LEU A 29 1.17 -10.88 1.61
N HIS A 30 1.46 -11.96 2.34
CA HIS A 30 2.40 -11.94 3.46
C HIS A 30 3.84 -11.59 3.05
N THR A 31 4.26 -12.01 1.85
CA THR A 31 5.55 -11.63 1.28
C THR A 31 5.61 -10.12 1.01
N LEU A 32 4.52 -9.55 0.50
CA LEU A 32 4.39 -8.11 0.27
C LEU A 32 4.34 -7.33 1.60
N GLU A 33 3.59 -7.79 2.60
CA GLU A 33 3.58 -7.19 3.94
C GLU A 33 5.01 -7.04 4.50
N LYS A 34 5.78 -8.12 4.49
CA LYS A 34 7.19 -8.09 4.92
C LYS A 34 8.08 -7.19 4.06
N SER A 35 7.80 -7.11 2.77
CA SER A 35 8.51 -6.19 1.88
C SER A 35 8.23 -4.74 2.26
N PHE A 36 6.98 -4.41 2.59
CA PHE A 36 6.56 -3.08 3.02
C PHE A 36 7.20 -2.70 4.34
N ASP A 37 7.15 -3.59 5.33
CA ASP A 37 7.79 -3.38 6.64
C ASP A 37 9.27 -3.03 6.48
N ARG A 38 9.99 -3.80 5.68
CA ARG A 38 11.42 -3.55 5.40
C ARG A 38 11.67 -2.22 4.70
N ARG A 39 10.82 -1.84 3.73
CA ARG A 39 10.97 -0.57 3.00
C ARG A 39 10.73 0.64 3.89
N ILE A 40 9.73 0.58 4.76
CA ILE A 40 9.45 1.64 5.73
C ILE A 40 10.63 1.79 6.69
N ALA A 41 11.11 0.68 7.27
CA ALA A 41 12.22 0.69 8.22
C ALA A 41 13.55 1.14 7.61
N ALA A 42 13.80 0.85 6.32
CA ALA A 42 15.05 1.17 5.64
C ALA A 42 15.00 2.49 4.85
N TYR A 43 13.87 3.20 4.87
CA TYR A 43 13.65 4.33 3.96
C TYR A 43 14.68 5.46 4.11
N ASN A 44 15.08 5.78 5.30
CA ASN A 44 16.12 6.78 5.56
C ASN A 44 16.79 6.46 6.90
N LEU A 45 17.97 5.87 6.87
CA LEU A 45 18.66 5.40 8.07
C LEU A 45 19.06 6.53 9.02
N ASP A 46 19.29 7.74 8.49
CA ASP A 46 19.65 8.91 9.31
C ASP A 46 18.42 9.54 9.98
N ALA A 47 17.25 9.33 9.41
CA ALA A 47 15.97 9.82 9.93
C ALA A 47 14.87 8.81 9.64
N PRO A 48 14.88 7.63 10.27
CA PRO A 48 13.94 6.56 9.96
C PRO A 48 12.50 6.93 10.33
N MET A 49 11.57 6.38 9.57
CA MET A 49 10.17 6.30 9.95
C MET A 49 10.00 5.08 10.86
N ASP A 50 9.10 5.19 11.84
CA ASP A 50 8.81 4.10 12.75
C ASP A 50 7.51 3.42 12.36
N LEU A 51 7.59 2.12 12.04
CA LEU A 51 6.41 1.31 11.76
C LEU A 51 5.82 0.81 13.09
N ILE A 52 4.60 1.24 13.39
CA ILE A 52 3.88 0.80 14.58
C ILE A 52 3.19 -0.54 14.27
N GLY A 53 3.75 -1.62 14.79
CA GLY A 53 3.26 -2.98 14.52
C GLY A 53 3.77 -3.52 13.18
N PHE A 54 2.86 -3.95 12.31
CA PHE A 54 3.18 -4.58 11.02
C PHE A 54 2.18 -4.15 9.95
N THR A 55 2.63 -4.10 8.71
CA THR A 55 1.72 -3.99 7.55
C THR A 55 0.77 -5.19 7.50
N ARG A 56 -0.47 -4.95 7.12
CA ARG A 56 -1.49 -5.97 6.90
C ARG A 56 -2.04 -5.85 5.50
N GLY A 57 -2.12 -6.99 4.80
CA GLY A 57 -2.65 -7.09 3.46
C GLY A 57 -3.88 -8.00 3.41
N VAL A 58 -4.86 -7.60 2.65
CA VAL A 58 -6.06 -8.40 2.34
C VAL A 58 -6.37 -8.28 0.86
N TYR A 59 -6.78 -9.40 0.25
CA TYR A 59 -7.36 -9.40 -1.08
C TYR A 59 -8.87 -9.49 -0.97
N ILE A 60 -9.55 -8.55 -1.61
CA ILE A 60 -11.01 -8.49 -1.69
C ILE A 60 -11.40 -8.87 -3.11
N GLU A 61 -12.14 -9.96 -3.26
CA GLU A 61 -12.61 -10.45 -4.55
C GLU A 61 -13.37 -9.35 -5.28
N ASP A 62 -13.18 -9.26 -6.61
CA ASP A 62 -13.73 -8.24 -7.50
C ASP A 62 -13.32 -6.79 -7.23
N TYR A 63 -12.58 -6.52 -6.17
CA TYR A 63 -12.08 -5.18 -5.85
C TYR A 63 -10.56 -5.05 -6.02
N GLY A 64 -9.77 -5.88 -5.33
CA GLY A 64 -8.32 -5.85 -5.41
C GLY A 64 -7.60 -6.06 -4.08
N ALA A 65 -6.34 -5.67 -4.03
CA ALA A 65 -5.47 -5.83 -2.88
C ALA A 65 -5.40 -4.53 -2.06
N VAL A 66 -5.64 -4.64 -0.75
CA VAL A 66 -5.61 -3.53 0.21
C VAL A 66 -4.54 -3.81 1.25
N PHE A 67 -3.63 -2.87 1.44
CA PHE A 67 -2.61 -2.91 2.48
C PHE A 67 -2.79 -1.75 3.45
N THR A 68 -2.59 -2.02 4.74
CA THR A 68 -2.67 -1.00 5.78
C THR A 68 -1.45 -1.05 6.67
N ALA A 69 -0.97 0.12 7.10
CA ALA A 69 0.12 0.27 8.06
C ALA A 69 -0.17 1.45 8.98
N GLU A 70 0.48 1.46 10.14
CA GLU A 70 0.53 2.61 11.01
C GLU A 70 1.98 3.07 11.16
N VAL A 71 2.24 4.37 10.93
CA VAL A 71 3.60 4.91 10.83
C VAL A 71 3.73 6.17 11.67
N ASN A 72 4.80 6.26 12.47
CA ASN A 72 5.27 7.52 12.99
C ASN A 72 6.34 8.08 12.03
N LEU A 73 6.09 9.28 11.50
CA LEU A 73 6.97 9.93 10.51
C LEU A 73 8.39 10.23 11.01
N LEU A 74 8.55 10.32 12.33
CA LEU A 74 9.85 10.54 12.98
C LEU A 74 9.91 9.67 14.23
N LEU A 75 11.04 8.99 14.43
CA LEU A 75 11.34 8.38 15.72
C LEU A 75 11.36 9.48 16.77
N SER A 76 10.29 9.57 17.53
CA SER A 76 10.23 10.46 18.68
C SER A 76 10.89 9.74 19.84
N ALA A 77 11.90 10.36 20.42
CA ALA A 77 12.36 9.94 21.73
C ALA A 77 11.17 10.07 22.68
N GLY A 78 10.62 8.93 23.11
CA GLY A 78 9.43 8.87 23.98
C GLY A 78 9.56 9.80 25.18
N ALA A 79 8.43 10.31 25.65
CA ALA A 79 8.38 11.09 26.89
C ALA A 79 8.96 10.23 28.02
N SER A 80 10.11 10.64 28.52
CA SER A 80 10.76 10.05 29.68
C SER A 80 10.59 10.99 30.88
N PRO A 81 10.28 10.52 32.06
CA PRO A 81 10.23 11.37 33.25
C PRO A 81 11.55 12.11 33.53
N PHE A 82 12.64 11.64 32.93
CA PHE A 82 13.99 12.23 33.05
C PHE A 82 14.35 13.18 31.89
N ARG A 83 13.48 13.41 30.94
CA ARG A 83 13.72 14.34 29.82
C ARG A 83 13.03 15.68 30.07
N PRO A 84 13.65 16.81 29.62
CA PRO A 84 13.03 18.11 29.74
C PRO A 84 11.66 18.13 29.05
N LYS A 85 10.71 18.86 29.61
CA LYS A 85 9.39 19.09 29.02
C LYS A 85 9.56 19.61 27.60
N PHE A 86 8.73 19.12 26.66
CA PHE A 86 8.68 19.65 25.30
C PHE A 86 8.25 21.10 25.33
N THR A 87 9.15 22.00 24.95
CA THR A 87 8.79 23.44 24.83
C THR A 87 7.97 23.66 23.57
N PRO A 88 7.17 24.76 23.50
CA PRO A 88 6.41 25.12 22.31
C PRO A 88 7.26 25.17 21.03
N GLU A 89 8.53 25.62 21.13
CA GLU A 89 9.45 25.71 20.01
C GLU A 89 9.88 24.31 19.53
N VAL A 90 10.09 23.38 20.44
CA VAL A 90 10.42 21.98 20.10
C VAL A 90 9.23 21.30 19.42
N ILE A 91 8.01 21.52 19.92
CA ILE A 91 6.77 20.99 19.34
C ILE A 91 6.57 21.56 17.92
N ALA A 92 6.73 22.87 17.74
CA ALA A 92 6.60 23.51 16.43
C ALA A 92 7.64 22.97 15.41
N ARG A 93 8.88 22.78 15.85
CA ARG A 93 9.94 22.19 15.01
C ARG A 93 9.64 20.74 14.64
N LEU A 94 9.12 19.95 15.58
CA LEU A 94 8.73 18.57 15.33
C LEU A 94 7.61 18.50 14.27
N ARG A 95 6.58 19.35 14.41
CA ARG A 95 5.51 19.47 13.42
C ARG A 95 6.05 19.81 12.04
N GLN A 96 6.91 20.83 11.94
CA GLN A 96 7.49 21.23 10.65
C GLN A 96 8.24 20.08 9.98
N ARG A 97 9.07 19.34 10.73
CA ARG A 97 9.77 18.17 10.22
C ARG A 97 8.81 17.06 9.78
N LYS A 98 7.71 16.82 10.50
CA LYS A 98 6.70 15.85 10.08
C LYS A 98 5.99 16.27 8.79
N LEU A 99 5.67 17.57 8.62
CA LEU A 99 5.12 18.11 7.37
C LEU A 99 6.03 17.83 6.16
N GLU A 100 7.35 18.00 6.33
CA GLU A 100 8.34 17.71 5.30
C GLU A 100 8.43 16.21 4.95
N ARG A 101 8.07 15.34 5.90
CA ARG A 101 8.10 13.88 5.73
C ARG A 101 6.86 13.31 5.02
N VAL A 102 5.74 14.01 5.04
CA VAL A 102 4.50 13.56 4.37
C VAL A 102 4.70 13.30 2.87
N PRO A 103 5.33 14.20 2.08
CA PRO A 103 5.62 13.92 0.67
C PRO A 103 6.56 12.72 0.46
N GLU A 104 7.50 12.49 1.38
CA GLU A 104 8.40 11.35 1.32
C GLU A 104 7.66 10.04 1.54
N LEU A 105 6.75 9.98 2.52
CA LEU A 105 5.89 8.83 2.75
C LEU A 105 5.01 8.54 1.53
N LYS A 106 4.43 9.56 0.89
CA LYS A 106 3.64 9.37 -0.34
C LYS A 106 4.46 8.76 -1.47
N ARG A 107 5.72 9.19 -1.66
CA ARG A 107 6.62 8.56 -2.65
C ARG A 107 6.89 7.10 -2.32
N LEU A 108 7.16 6.79 -1.05
CA LEU A 108 7.36 5.42 -0.59
C LEU A 108 6.12 4.55 -0.86
N ILE A 109 4.92 5.04 -0.53
CA ILE A 109 3.64 4.34 -0.80
C ILE A 109 3.49 4.09 -2.30
N ARG A 110 3.77 5.09 -3.16
CA ARG A 110 3.72 4.95 -4.61
C ARG A 110 4.60 3.80 -5.11
N ASP A 111 5.84 3.75 -4.64
CA ASP A 111 6.80 2.70 -5.03
C ASP A 111 6.36 1.31 -4.52
N MET A 112 5.75 1.26 -3.34
CA MET A 112 5.15 0.04 -2.80
C MET A 112 3.96 -0.43 -3.64
N MET A 113 3.10 0.49 -4.11
CA MET A 113 1.98 0.18 -5.00
C MET A 113 2.46 -0.41 -6.33
N VAL A 114 3.51 0.18 -6.96
CA VAL A 114 4.10 -0.36 -8.19
C VAL A 114 4.61 -1.78 -7.98
N THR A 115 5.37 -2.01 -6.91
CA THR A 115 5.85 -3.36 -6.55
C THR A 115 4.70 -4.34 -6.36
N THR A 116 3.61 -3.92 -5.71
CA THR A 116 2.43 -4.76 -5.49
C THR A 116 1.76 -5.12 -6.82
N GLY A 117 1.52 -4.13 -7.68
CA GLY A 117 0.87 -4.33 -8.98
C GLY A 117 1.62 -5.30 -9.87
N THR A 118 2.95 -5.29 -9.83
CA THR A 118 3.80 -6.21 -10.60
C THR A 118 3.93 -7.58 -9.97
N SER A 119 3.89 -7.69 -8.65
CA SER A 119 4.03 -8.96 -7.92
C SER A 119 2.76 -9.80 -7.97
N LEU A 120 1.57 -9.20 -7.86
CA LEU A 120 0.29 -9.90 -7.88
C LEU A 120 -0.17 -10.19 -9.32
N GLN A 121 0.56 -11.04 -10.04
CA GLN A 121 0.33 -11.30 -11.47
C GLN A 121 -1.05 -11.90 -11.77
N GLN A 122 -1.63 -12.63 -10.83
CA GLN A 122 -2.95 -13.25 -10.98
C GLN A 122 -4.11 -12.26 -10.75
N MET A 123 -3.85 -11.08 -10.17
CA MET A 123 -4.87 -10.07 -9.96
C MET A 123 -5.30 -9.45 -11.31
N PRO A 124 -6.60 -9.37 -11.62
CA PRO A 124 -7.10 -8.71 -12.83
C PRO A 124 -6.56 -7.29 -13.01
N PRO A 125 -6.25 -6.84 -14.24
CA PRO A 125 -5.68 -5.51 -14.51
C PRO A 125 -6.57 -4.35 -14.07
N SER A 126 -7.89 -4.55 -14.06
CA SER A 126 -8.89 -3.54 -13.65
C SER A 126 -9.03 -3.38 -12.14
N GLN A 127 -8.56 -4.36 -11.37
CA GLN A 127 -8.66 -4.32 -9.92
C GLN A 127 -7.67 -3.34 -9.30
N GLN A 128 -8.00 -2.87 -8.09
CA GLN A 128 -7.29 -1.82 -7.40
C GLN A 128 -6.16 -2.36 -6.52
N VAL A 129 -5.07 -1.63 -6.49
CA VAL A 129 -4.07 -1.70 -5.42
C VAL A 129 -4.32 -0.48 -4.53
N VAL A 130 -4.56 -0.73 -3.25
CA VAL A 130 -4.83 0.30 -2.25
C VAL A 130 -3.81 0.19 -1.13
N VAL A 131 -3.23 1.31 -0.75
CA VAL A 131 -2.38 1.41 0.45
C VAL A 131 -2.90 2.53 1.33
N GLY A 132 -3.32 2.17 2.54
CA GLY A 132 -3.75 3.10 3.58
C GLY A 132 -2.73 3.16 4.71
N VAL A 133 -2.25 4.36 5.03
CA VAL A 133 -1.32 4.56 6.15
C VAL A 133 -1.95 5.50 7.15
N SER A 134 -2.15 5.02 8.38
CA SER A 134 -2.52 5.86 9.53
C SER A 134 -1.25 6.47 10.12
N LEU A 135 -1.31 7.74 10.48
CA LEU A 135 -0.16 8.44 11.05
C LEU A 135 -0.30 8.51 12.57
N PHE A 136 0.72 8.01 13.25
CA PHE A 136 0.78 8.05 14.69
C PHE A 136 1.32 9.39 15.19
N TYR A 137 0.63 9.95 16.20
CA TYR A 137 1.03 11.15 16.89
C TYR A 137 0.94 10.98 18.40
N HIS A 138 1.91 11.51 19.12
CA HIS A 138 1.83 11.58 20.58
C HIS A 138 0.88 12.69 21.01
N SER A 139 0.27 12.55 22.18
CA SER A 139 -0.71 13.51 22.72
C SER A 139 -0.15 14.93 22.95
N PHE A 140 1.16 15.09 23.02
CA PHE A 140 1.82 16.39 23.17
C PHE A 140 2.16 17.08 21.85
N GLU A 141 1.98 16.40 20.71
CA GLU A 141 2.34 16.94 19.41
C GLU A 141 1.27 17.88 18.87
N ASP A 142 1.69 18.94 18.16
CA ASP A 142 0.81 19.76 17.35
C ASP A 142 0.62 19.11 15.97
N THR A 143 -0.59 18.65 15.69
CA THR A 143 -0.96 17.99 14.43
C THR A 143 -1.55 18.91 13.38
N LYS A 144 -1.55 20.23 13.61
CA LYS A 144 -2.17 21.18 12.68
C LYS A 144 -1.56 21.10 11.29
N GLY A 145 -2.40 20.78 10.28
CA GLY A 145 -1.99 20.62 8.87
C GLY A 145 -1.34 19.29 8.54
N LEU A 146 -1.24 18.38 9.50
CA LEU A 146 -0.82 17.01 9.29
C LEU A 146 -2.05 16.12 9.06
N PRO A 147 -2.04 15.19 8.08
CA PRO A 147 -3.13 14.23 7.90
C PRO A 147 -3.09 13.17 9.00
N ALA A 148 -4.25 12.70 9.44
CA ALA A 148 -4.35 11.53 10.32
C ALA A 148 -4.18 10.22 9.54
N GLN A 149 -4.55 10.24 8.25
CA GLN A 149 -4.45 9.07 7.37
C GLN A 149 -4.17 9.51 5.93
N ILE A 150 -3.38 8.72 5.22
CA ILE A 150 -3.15 8.84 3.78
C ILE A 150 -3.61 7.53 3.12
N VAL A 151 -4.51 7.65 2.14
CA VAL A 151 -4.97 6.51 1.33
C VAL A 151 -4.62 6.80 -0.12
N MET A 152 -3.90 5.87 -0.74
CA MET A 152 -3.55 5.93 -2.16
C MET A 152 -4.08 4.68 -2.86
N GLN A 153 -4.72 4.88 -4.03
CA GLN A 153 -5.25 3.77 -4.82
C GLN A 153 -5.03 3.98 -6.31
N ALA A 154 -4.80 2.89 -7.03
CA ALA A 154 -4.69 2.89 -8.49
C ALA A 154 -5.09 1.52 -9.07
N PRO A 155 -5.58 1.45 -10.32
CA PRO A 155 -5.79 0.19 -10.99
C PRO A 155 -4.44 -0.51 -11.25
N ARG A 156 -4.39 -1.83 -11.10
CA ARG A 156 -3.18 -2.63 -11.32
C ARG A 156 -2.55 -2.35 -12.70
N SER A 157 -3.38 -2.20 -13.74
CA SER A 157 -2.90 -1.92 -15.10
C SER A 157 -1.99 -0.70 -15.15
N ALA A 158 -2.34 0.40 -14.48
CA ALA A 158 -1.54 1.63 -14.47
C ALA A 158 -0.15 1.42 -13.85
N LEU A 159 -0.07 0.60 -12.79
CA LEU A 159 1.17 0.28 -12.09
C LEU A 159 2.09 -0.61 -12.94
N VAL A 160 1.52 -1.63 -13.60
CA VAL A 160 2.26 -2.54 -14.49
C VAL A 160 2.74 -1.81 -15.76
N GLU A 161 1.91 -0.95 -16.33
CA GLU A 161 2.29 -0.13 -17.49
C GLU A 161 3.45 0.83 -17.17
N PHE A 162 3.46 1.40 -15.98
CA PHE A 162 4.56 2.24 -15.52
C PHE A 162 5.87 1.44 -15.41
N GLU A 163 5.84 0.31 -14.72
CA GLU A 163 7.03 -0.53 -14.53
C GLU A 163 7.58 -1.06 -15.86
N SER A 164 6.69 -1.35 -16.81
CA SER A 164 7.10 -1.79 -18.17
C SER A 164 7.54 -0.65 -19.10
N GLY A 165 7.59 0.59 -18.62
CA GLY A 165 7.96 1.76 -19.41
C GLY A 165 6.91 2.26 -20.41
N LYS A 166 5.69 1.69 -20.38
CA LYS A 166 4.57 2.10 -21.25
C LYS A 166 3.84 3.34 -20.73
N ARG A 167 4.05 3.71 -19.48
CA ARG A 167 3.43 4.87 -18.82
C ARG A 167 4.52 5.75 -18.21
N THR A 168 4.42 7.06 -18.40
CA THR A 168 5.33 8.03 -17.78
C THR A 168 5.01 8.20 -16.27
N ALA A 169 5.96 8.74 -15.51
CA ALA A 169 5.76 9.05 -14.09
C ALA A 169 4.58 10.00 -13.87
N ALA A 170 4.47 11.06 -14.66
CA ALA A 170 3.35 12.01 -14.57
C ALA A 170 2.00 11.36 -14.89
N ALA A 171 1.95 10.44 -15.86
CA ALA A 171 0.72 9.71 -16.18
C ALA A 171 0.36 8.68 -15.09
N LEU A 172 1.34 8.10 -14.39
CA LEU A 172 1.08 7.28 -13.21
C LEU A 172 0.54 8.13 -12.06
N ASP A 173 1.15 9.27 -11.77
CA ASP A 173 0.71 10.16 -10.69
C ASP A 173 -0.74 10.62 -10.89
N ASN A 174 -1.15 10.87 -12.16
CA ASN A 174 -2.55 11.17 -12.49
C ASN A 174 -3.49 9.96 -12.33
N ALA A 175 -2.99 8.72 -12.42
CA ALA A 175 -3.79 7.52 -12.23
C ALA A 175 -3.92 7.12 -10.75
N ILE A 176 -3.02 7.60 -9.90
CA ILE A 176 -3.07 7.36 -8.46
C ILE A 176 -4.01 8.38 -7.81
N GLN A 177 -5.09 7.90 -7.22
CA GLN A 177 -5.95 8.73 -6.38
C GLN A 177 -5.35 8.82 -4.97
N VAL A 178 -5.13 10.04 -4.49
CA VAL A 178 -4.62 10.31 -3.13
C VAL A 178 -5.71 10.98 -2.32
N ARG A 179 -5.97 10.48 -1.12
CA ARG A 179 -6.89 11.08 -0.14
C ARG A 179 -6.17 11.22 1.19
N GLU A 180 -6.31 12.39 1.80
CA GLU A 180 -5.79 12.72 3.12
C GLU A 180 -6.95 13.09 4.03
N PHE A 181 -6.94 12.56 5.25
CA PHE A 181 -7.98 12.74 6.26
C PHE A 181 -7.41 13.35 7.52
#